data_9bc2e099ee25238f840af7f3a4e80d4f
#
_entry.id   9bc2e099ee25238f840af7f3a4e80d4f
#
_cell.length_a   1.000
_cell.length_b   1.000
_cell.length_c   1.000
_cell.angle_alpha   90.00
_cell.angle_beta   90.00
_cell.angle_gamma   90.00
#
_symmetry.space_group_name_H-M   'P 1'
#
loop_
_entity.id
_entity.type
_entity.pdbx_description
1 polymer ?
#
loop_
_entity_poly.entity_id
_entity_poly.type
_entity_poly.pdbx_seq_one_letter_code
_entity_poly.pdbx_strand_id
1 'polypeptide(L)'
;MPILGILASSKLGKPVVTGGTLTSDATYYYRTFTANGTLGVTGSALTYDAIVIAGGGSGGHGEASASPVFNDYNGGGGAGGLLALTSQSGSGNLSIVVGAGGAARTGGSAVGANGTNSSLAANTATAGAGGSNGAGGSGGGGLGTYPDNFSTSGGAGTAGQGNNGGAGAATTSTASSGGGGGAGAVGSSAVTGNGGAGGAGSSTYSSWGSVTGTGQNVSGTYYYAGGGGGTGSSSAAAGGNGGGTAGVNTSSASSATANTGGGGGSTFSGSSSGAGGSGLVIVRYTKVQVD
;
A
#
# COMPACT_ATOMS: atom_id res chain seq x y z
N MET A 1 -10.07 50.40 -44.72
CA MET A 1 -10.74 50.11 -43.45
C MET A 1 -10.10 48.86 -42.87
N PRO A 2 -9.47 48.88 -41.70
CA PRO A 2 -9.02 47.65 -41.08
C PRO A 2 -10.24 46.90 -40.50
N ILE A 3 -10.40 45.65 -40.89
CA ILE A 3 -11.40 44.75 -40.30
C ILE A 3 -10.86 44.34 -38.94
N LEU A 4 -11.48 44.91 -37.89
CA LEU A 4 -11.22 44.50 -36.50
C LEU A 4 -11.79 43.09 -36.35
N GLY A 5 -10.91 42.07 -36.38
CA GLY A 5 -11.27 40.71 -36.07
C GLY A 5 -11.71 40.60 -34.62
N ILE A 6 -12.99 40.42 -34.41
CA ILE A 6 -13.54 40.08 -33.07
C ILE A 6 -13.02 38.70 -32.75
N LEU A 7 -11.98 38.61 -31.90
CA LEU A 7 -11.61 37.38 -31.22
C LEU A 7 -12.78 37.04 -30.30
N ALA A 8 -13.67 36.15 -30.76
CA ALA A 8 -14.67 35.54 -29.91
C ALA A 8 -13.90 34.72 -28.85
N SER A 9 -13.74 35.27 -27.65
CA SER A 9 -13.34 34.51 -26.47
C SER A 9 -14.43 33.47 -26.23
N SER A 10 -14.24 32.25 -26.70
CA SER A 10 -15.10 31.15 -26.34
C SER A 10 -14.92 30.90 -24.83
N LYS A 11 -15.87 31.40 -24.03
CA LYS A 11 -15.92 31.09 -22.60
C LYS A 11 -16.07 29.57 -22.48
N LEU A 12 -15.02 28.86 -22.14
CA LEU A 12 -15.10 27.43 -21.84
C LEU A 12 -16.19 27.23 -20.77
N GLY A 13 -17.11 26.32 -21.01
CA GLY A 13 -18.11 25.94 -20.02
C GLY A 13 -17.47 25.36 -18.75
N LYS A 14 -18.26 25.20 -17.70
CA LYS A 14 -17.80 24.52 -16.47
C LYS A 14 -17.19 23.14 -16.81
N PRO A 15 -16.26 22.63 -15.99
CA PRO A 15 -15.72 21.29 -16.22
C PRO A 15 -16.82 20.22 -16.11
N VAL A 16 -16.83 19.30 -17.06
CA VAL A 16 -17.62 18.06 -17.00
C VAL A 16 -16.66 16.93 -16.73
N VAL A 17 -16.89 16.20 -15.62
CA VAL A 17 -15.98 15.17 -15.12
C VAL A 17 -16.60 13.79 -15.26
N THR A 18 -15.88 12.86 -15.89
CA THR A 18 -16.32 11.47 -16.15
C THR A 18 -15.28 10.46 -15.66
N GLY A 19 -15.67 9.19 -15.59
CA GLY A 19 -14.82 8.07 -15.15
C GLY A 19 -14.89 7.81 -13.67
N GLY A 20 -14.48 6.60 -13.27
CA GLY A 20 -14.54 6.12 -11.89
C GLY A 20 -15.96 6.04 -11.31
N THR A 21 -16.06 5.50 -10.09
CA THR A 21 -17.31 5.48 -9.32
C THR A 21 -17.52 6.84 -8.66
N LEU A 22 -18.68 7.46 -8.88
CA LEU A 22 -19.04 8.77 -8.32
C LEU A 22 -19.72 8.59 -6.96
N THR A 23 -19.20 9.28 -5.94
CA THR A 23 -19.87 9.52 -4.65
C THR A 23 -19.77 10.99 -4.30
N SER A 24 -20.50 11.45 -3.28
CA SER A 24 -20.43 12.86 -2.84
C SER A 24 -20.80 13.03 -1.38
N ASP A 25 -20.28 14.09 -0.77
CA ASP A 25 -20.78 14.69 0.48
C ASP A 25 -21.50 16.02 0.18
N ALA A 26 -21.66 16.86 1.18
CA ALA A 26 -22.33 18.18 1.00
C ALA A 26 -21.54 19.13 0.08
N THR A 27 -20.21 19.05 0.05
CA THR A 27 -19.31 20.02 -0.59
C THR A 27 -18.59 19.48 -1.81
N TYR A 28 -18.25 18.19 -1.80
CA TYR A 28 -17.37 17.58 -2.76
C TYR A 28 -18.01 16.42 -3.53
N TYR A 29 -17.56 16.24 -4.76
CA TYR A 29 -17.65 15.00 -5.52
C TYR A 29 -16.33 14.21 -5.39
N TYR A 30 -16.46 12.87 -5.37
CA TYR A 30 -15.36 11.92 -5.32
C TYR A 30 -15.47 10.95 -6.51
N ARG A 31 -14.37 10.76 -7.24
CA ARG A 31 -14.22 9.75 -8.29
C ARG A 31 -13.24 8.69 -7.83
N THR A 32 -13.71 7.49 -7.61
CA THR A 32 -12.92 6.35 -7.10
C THR A 32 -12.62 5.37 -8.21
N PHE A 33 -11.34 5.00 -8.34
CA PHE A 33 -10.85 4.01 -9.30
C PHE A 33 -10.19 2.85 -8.54
N THR A 34 -10.75 1.65 -8.69
CA THR A 34 -10.22 0.38 -8.15
C THR A 34 -9.63 -0.51 -9.24
N ALA A 35 -9.58 -0.01 -10.47
CA ALA A 35 -8.97 -0.60 -11.66
C ALA A 35 -8.46 0.51 -12.57
N ASN A 36 -7.65 0.16 -13.56
CA ASN A 36 -7.18 1.10 -14.58
C ASN A 36 -8.37 1.79 -15.28
N GLY A 37 -8.19 3.05 -15.62
CA GLY A 37 -9.24 3.85 -16.24
C GLY A 37 -8.76 5.21 -16.70
N THR A 38 -9.72 6.10 -16.89
CA THR A 38 -9.46 7.48 -17.31
C THR A 38 -10.37 8.43 -16.53
N LEU A 39 -9.80 9.47 -15.96
CA LEU A 39 -10.55 10.63 -15.50
C LEU A 39 -10.67 11.60 -16.68
N GLY A 40 -11.85 11.68 -17.29
CA GLY A 40 -12.12 12.60 -18.39
C GLY A 40 -12.58 13.96 -17.86
N VAL A 41 -11.96 15.04 -18.34
CA VAL A 41 -12.30 16.43 -18.00
C VAL A 41 -12.49 17.21 -19.29
N THR A 42 -13.73 17.64 -19.58
CA THR A 42 -14.05 18.49 -20.74
C THR A 42 -14.59 19.84 -20.28
N GLY A 43 -14.58 20.84 -21.15
CA GLY A 43 -14.89 22.23 -20.79
C GLY A 43 -13.67 22.95 -20.23
N SER A 44 -13.82 23.66 -19.11
CA SER A 44 -12.67 24.30 -18.45
C SER A 44 -11.85 23.29 -17.64
N ALA A 45 -10.63 23.67 -17.25
CA ALA A 45 -9.78 22.84 -16.39
C ALA A 45 -10.44 22.64 -15.02
N LEU A 46 -10.27 21.42 -14.46
CA LEU A 46 -10.73 21.04 -13.13
C LEU A 46 -9.61 21.27 -12.13
N THR A 47 -9.89 21.91 -11.01
CA THR A 47 -9.00 21.91 -9.83
C THR A 47 -9.43 20.78 -8.90
N TYR A 48 -8.50 19.90 -8.52
CA TYR A 48 -8.80 18.72 -7.72
C TYR A 48 -7.70 18.38 -6.71
N ASP A 49 -8.09 17.69 -5.65
CA ASP A 49 -7.18 16.95 -4.78
C ASP A 49 -7.27 15.45 -5.15
N ALA A 50 -6.22 14.70 -4.88
CA ALA A 50 -6.26 13.26 -5.05
C ALA A 50 -5.39 12.50 -4.04
N ILE A 51 -5.77 11.25 -3.76
CA ILE A 51 -4.86 10.26 -3.18
C ILE A 51 -4.65 9.15 -4.19
N VAL A 52 -3.39 8.79 -4.37
CA VAL A 52 -2.94 7.68 -5.22
C VAL A 52 -2.28 6.67 -4.30
N ILE A 53 -2.82 5.46 -4.23
CA ILE A 53 -2.31 4.40 -3.36
C ILE A 53 -1.86 3.23 -4.25
N ALA A 54 -0.61 2.86 -4.16
CA ALA A 54 -0.04 1.74 -4.92
C ALA A 54 -0.39 0.38 -4.31
N GLY A 55 -0.16 -0.70 -5.04
CA GLY A 55 -0.29 -2.06 -4.50
C GLY A 55 0.76 -2.35 -3.44
N GLY A 56 0.36 -3.02 -2.34
CA GLY A 56 1.25 -3.49 -1.30
C GLY A 56 2.08 -4.70 -1.71
N GLY A 57 3.20 -4.96 -1.03
CA GLY A 57 4.01 -6.16 -1.20
C GLY A 57 3.41 -7.37 -0.49
N SER A 58 3.74 -8.59 -0.93
CA SER A 58 3.39 -9.81 -0.19
C SER A 58 4.36 -10.04 0.98
N GLY A 59 3.91 -10.80 1.98
CA GLY A 59 4.81 -11.36 2.97
C GLY A 59 5.80 -12.36 2.36
N GLY A 60 6.91 -12.56 3.02
CA GLY A 60 7.85 -13.63 2.68
C GLY A 60 7.39 -14.99 3.20
N HIS A 61 7.88 -16.06 2.61
CA HIS A 61 7.68 -17.44 3.03
C HIS A 61 8.98 -17.97 3.63
N GLY A 62 8.91 -18.38 4.90
CA GLY A 62 10.03 -19.02 5.58
C GLY A 62 9.90 -20.53 5.56
N GLU A 63 10.98 -21.23 5.82
CA GLU A 63 11.01 -22.68 5.85
C GLU A 63 12.00 -23.21 6.89
N ALA A 64 11.67 -24.37 7.44
CA ALA A 64 12.61 -25.16 8.22
C ALA A 64 13.32 -26.16 7.31
N SER A 65 14.64 -26.05 7.19
CA SER A 65 15.44 -27.03 6.45
C SER A 65 15.93 -28.15 7.37
N ALA A 66 15.80 -29.40 6.91
CA ALA A 66 16.17 -30.58 7.69
C ALA A 66 17.68 -30.88 7.73
N SER A 67 18.49 -30.32 6.79
CA SER A 67 19.93 -30.62 6.75
C SER A 67 20.70 -29.68 5.79
N PRO A 68 21.63 -28.85 6.26
CA PRO A 68 21.80 -28.43 7.65
C PRO A 68 20.56 -27.72 8.19
N VAL A 69 20.34 -27.75 9.49
CA VAL A 69 19.15 -27.13 10.11
C VAL A 69 19.25 -25.61 10.01
N PHE A 70 18.62 -25.06 8.97
CA PHE A 70 18.43 -23.62 8.83
C PHE A 70 16.93 -23.31 8.91
N ASN A 71 16.59 -22.28 9.64
CA ASN A 71 15.21 -21.81 9.74
C ASN A 71 15.19 -20.33 9.38
N ASP A 72 14.56 -20.04 8.25
CA ASP A 72 14.45 -18.69 7.70
C ASP A 72 13.09 -18.10 8.04
N TYR A 73 13.09 -17.00 8.77
CA TYR A 73 11.89 -16.20 9.09
C TYR A 73 11.87 -14.97 8.19
N ASN A 74 11.12 -15.03 7.12
CA ASN A 74 10.98 -13.93 6.16
C ASN A 74 9.95 -12.89 6.64
N GLY A 75 10.21 -11.61 6.37
CA GLY A 75 9.47 -10.48 6.92
C GLY A 75 8.09 -10.25 6.32
N GLY A 76 7.28 -9.44 6.99
CA GLY A 76 6.01 -8.94 6.47
C GLY A 76 6.20 -8.00 5.28
N GLY A 77 5.24 -7.99 4.34
CA GLY A 77 5.24 -7.10 3.19
C GLY A 77 5.01 -5.64 3.58
N GLY A 78 5.71 -4.73 2.93
CA GLY A 78 5.47 -3.29 3.06
C GLY A 78 4.18 -2.87 2.36
N ALA A 79 3.51 -1.86 2.87
CA ALA A 79 2.35 -1.28 2.20
C ALA A 79 2.73 -0.54 0.91
N GLY A 80 1.79 -0.40 -0.01
CA GLY A 80 1.90 0.52 -1.14
C GLY A 80 2.05 1.96 -0.66
N GLY A 81 2.83 2.76 -1.39
CA GLY A 81 2.97 4.17 -1.10
C GLY A 81 1.64 4.90 -1.22
N LEU A 82 1.39 5.85 -0.34
CA LEU A 82 0.26 6.78 -0.39
C LEU A 82 0.78 8.15 -0.80
N LEU A 83 0.47 8.56 -2.03
CA LEU A 83 0.82 9.88 -2.56
C LEU A 83 -0.41 10.79 -2.50
N ALA A 84 -0.28 11.90 -1.79
CA ALA A 84 -1.31 12.93 -1.72
C ALA A 84 -0.98 14.07 -2.70
N LEU A 85 -1.99 14.47 -3.45
CA LEU A 85 -1.92 15.56 -4.43
C LEU A 85 -2.95 16.62 -4.03
N THR A 86 -2.53 17.86 -3.87
CA THR A 86 -3.39 18.99 -3.50
C THR A 86 -3.42 20.04 -4.60
N SER A 87 -4.59 20.62 -4.85
CA SER A 87 -4.79 21.74 -5.77
C SER A 87 -4.21 21.50 -7.18
N GLN A 88 -4.36 20.25 -7.69
CA GLN A 88 -3.93 19.92 -9.03
C GLN A 88 -4.88 20.54 -10.06
N SER A 89 -4.37 20.86 -11.23
CA SER A 89 -5.17 21.30 -12.38
C SER A 89 -5.11 20.26 -13.48
N GLY A 90 -6.26 19.87 -14.03
CA GLY A 90 -6.33 18.86 -15.09
C GLY A 90 -7.38 19.17 -16.14
N SER A 91 -7.11 18.78 -17.37
CA SER A 91 -8.02 18.87 -18.50
C SER A 91 -7.76 17.71 -19.47
N GLY A 92 -8.75 17.38 -20.29
CA GLY A 92 -8.66 16.23 -21.21
C GLY A 92 -8.73 14.90 -20.47
N ASN A 93 -8.09 13.89 -21.04
CA ASN A 93 -8.07 12.54 -20.51
C ASN A 93 -6.84 12.30 -19.64
N LEU A 94 -7.05 12.19 -18.32
CA LEU A 94 -6.00 11.87 -17.34
C LEU A 94 -6.00 10.35 -17.11
N SER A 95 -4.91 9.69 -17.47
CA SER A 95 -4.76 8.23 -17.30
C SER A 95 -4.68 7.87 -15.84
N ILE A 96 -5.42 6.82 -15.45
CA ILE A 96 -5.39 6.20 -14.12
C ILE A 96 -4.83 4.78 -14.26
N VAL A 97 -3.79 4.48 -13.49
CA VAL A 97 -3.28 3.11 -13.30
C VAL A 97 -3.46 2.74 -11.84
N VAL A 98 -4.04 1.57 -11.58
CA VAL A 98 -4.20 1.01 -10.24
C VAL A 98 -3.31 -0.22 -10.12
N GLY A 99 -2.34 -0.14 -9.23
CA GLY A 99 -1.36 -1.19 -9.01
C GLY A 99 -1.93 -2.43 -8.33
N ALA A 100 -1.53 -3.60 -8.79
CA ALA A 100 -1.83 -4.87 -8.15
C ALA A 100 -0.94 -5.09 -6.91
N GLY A 101 -1.44 -5.84 -5.93
CA GLY A 101 -0.62 -6.33 -4.82
C GLY A 101 0.37 -7.39 -5.26
N GLY A 102 1.47 -7.53 -4.53
CA GLY A 102 2.46 -8.59 -4.73
C GLY A 102 1.84 -9.99 -4.51
N ALA A 103 2.16 -10.92 -5.38
CA ALA A 103 1.65 -12.29 -5.29
C ALA A 103 2.16 -13.01 -4.04
N ALA A 104 1.31 -13.81 -3.40
CA ALA A 104 1.70 -14.69 -2.30
C ALA A 104 2.85 -15.62 -2.71
N ARG A 105 3.69 -15.99 -1.75
CA ARG A 105 4.78 -16.97 -1.94
C ARG A 105 4.38 -18.32 -1.40
N THR A 106 4.73 -19.37 -2.14
CA THR A 106 4.42 -20.76 -1.79
C THR A 106 5.68 -21.61 -1.92
N GLY A 107 5.93 -22.46 -0.94
CA GLY A 107 7.01 -23.45 -0.93
C GLY A 107 8.42 -22.88 -0.92
N GLY A 108 9.31 -23.48 -0.15
CA GLY A 108 10.68 -23.05 0.04
C GLY A 108 10.85 -21.71 0.75
N SER A 109 12.06 -21.38 1.18
CA SER A 109 12.35 -20.04 1.69
C SER A 109 12.34 -19.02 0.55
N ALA A 110 11.43 -18.06 0.59
CA ALA A 110 11.23 -17.08 -0.47
C ALA A 110 10.93 -15.67 0.05
N VAL A 111 11.67 -14.69 -0.48
CA VAL A 111 11.37 -13.28 -0.23
C VAL A 111 10.00 -12.91 -0.81
N GLY A 112 9.29 -11.98 -0.19
CA GLY A 112 8.00 -11.49 -0.67
C GLY A 112 8.11 -10.86 -2.06
N ALA A 113 6.99 -10.82 -2.78
CA ALA A 113 6.87 -10.11 -4.06
C ALA A 113 6.52 -8.64 -3.84
N ASN A 114 7.11 -7.75 -4.62
CA ASN A 114 6.66 -6.36 -4.66
C ASN A 114 5.27 -6.26 -5.28
N GLY A 115 4.51 -5.24 -4.87
CA GLY A 115 3.33 -4.80 -5.61
C GLY A 115 3.68 -4.10 -6.92
N THR A 116 2.72 -3.40 -7.52
CA THR A 116 2.95 -2.53 -8.67
C THR A 116 2.50 -1.09 -8.38
N ASN A 117 3.07 -0.15 -9.10
CA ASN A 117 2.78 1.28 -8.92
C ASN A 117 1.34 1.63 -9.31
N SER A 118 0.77 2.62 -8.64
CA SER A 118 -0.43 3.32 -9.10
C SER A 118 -0.07 4.71 -9.61
N SER A 119 -0.85 5.24 -10.56
CA SER A 119 -0.63 6.62 -11.03
C SER A 119 -1.91 7.35 -11.39
N LEU A 120 -1.87 8.67 -11.27
CA LEU A 120 -2.82 9.63 -11.85
C LEU A 120 -2.01 10.58 -12.76
N ALA A 121 -2.19 10.45 -14.07
CA ALA A 121 -1.38 11.12 -15.09
C ALA A 121 0.12 10.86 -14.84
N ALA A 122 0.94 11.91 -14.65
CA ALA A 122 2.38 11.80 -14.39
C ALA A 122 2.73 11.51 -12.91
N ASN A 123 1.76 11.59 -11.99
CA ASN A 123 2.01 11.42 -10.57
C ASN A 123 1.91 9.93 -10.19
N THR A 124 2.99 9.37 -9.65
CA THR A 124 3.11 7.94 -9.37
C THR A 124 3.35 7.67 -7.88
N ALA A 125 2.49 6.83 -7.30
CA ALA A 125 2.74 6.21 -6.00
C ALA A 125 3.55 4.92 -6.18
N THR A 126 4.60 4.77 -5.38
CA THR A 126 5.55 3.65 -5.45
C THR A 126 4.94 2.39 -4.83
N ALA A 127 5.12 1.26 -5.48
CA ALA A 127 4.67 -0.04 -4.97
C ALA A 127 5.26 -0.38 -3.60
N GLY A 128 4.50 -1.12 -2.79
CA GLY A 128 5.00 -1.69 -1.54
C GLY A 128 6.02 -2.79 -1.79
N ALA A 129 7.03 -2.86 -0.94
CA ALA A 129 8.08 -3.87 -1.03
C ALA A 129 7.62 -5.22 -0.49
N GLY A 130 8.08 -6.30 -1.11
CA GLY A 130 7.95 -7.65 -0.55
C GLY A 130 8.71 -7.79 0.77
N GLY A 131 8.26 -8.70 1.64
CA GLY A 131 8.96 -9.04 2.89
C GLY A 131 10.38 -9.54 2.63
N SER A 132 11.28 -9.35 3.58
CA SER A 132 12.72 -9.59 3.54
C SER A 132 13.53 -8.43 2.98
N ASN A 133 13.41 -7.28 3.64
CA ASN A 133 14.14 -6.01 3.50
C ASN A 133 14.02 -5.26 2.14
N GLY A 134 13.06 -5.60 1.31
CA GLY A 134 12.84 -4.86 0.07
C GLY A 134 12.51 -3.38 0.31
N ALA A 135 13.04 -2.46 -0.52
CA ALA A 135 12.66 -1.04 -0.51
C ALA A 135 11.44 -0.79 -1.42
N GLY A 136 10.56 0.15 -1.04
CA GLY A 136 9.34 0.43 -1.79
C GLY A 136 8.62 1.68 -1.31
N GLY A 137 7.34 1.82 -1.65
CA GLY A 137 6.46 2.85 -1.10
C GLY A 137 6.51 2.84 0.43
N SER A 138 6.23 1.68 1.04
CA SER A 138 6.70 1.31 2.37
C SER A 138 7.63 0.10 2.26
N GLY A 139 8.64 0.03 3.10
CA GLY A 139 9.65 -1.04 3.10
C GLY A 139 9.15 -2.36 3.66
N GLY A 140 9.64 -3.49 3.16
CA GLY A 140 9.39 -4.82 3.71
C GLY A 140 10.13 -5.05 5.05
N GLY A 141 9.58 -5.91 5.91
CA GLY A 141 10.23 -6.32 7.15
C GLY A 141 11.52 -7.11 6.91
N GLY A 142 12.50 -6.98 7.80
CA GLY A 142 13.75 -7.72 7.76
C GLY A 142 13.57 -9.21 8.09
N LEU A 143 14.47 -10.06 7.61
CA LEU A 143 14.51 -11.49 7.92
C LEU A 143 15.37 -11.79 9.16
N GLY A 144 15.15 -12.94 9.78
CA GLY A 144 16.05 -13.54 10.75
C GLY A 144 16.24 -15.04 10.49
N THR A 145 17.45 -15.54 10.68
CA THR A 145 17.77 -16.96 10.47
C THR A 145 18.56 -17.52 11.65
N TYR A 146 18.37 -18.79 11.95
CA TYR A 146 19.23 -19.51 12.89
C TYR A 146 19.62 -20.90 12.33
N PRO A 147 20.76 -21.52 12.71
CA PRO A 147 21.66 -21.15 13.80
C PRO A 147 22.68 -20.05 13.46
N ASP A 148 22.70 -19.51 12.25
CA ASP A 148 23.72 -18.56 11.79
C ASP A 148 23.71 -17.22 12.53
N ASN A 149 22.70 -16.98 13.36
CA ASN A 149 22.51 -15.72 14.07
C ASN A 149 22.54 -14.50 13.11
N PHE A 150 21.93 -14.67 11.93
CA PHE A 150 21.89 -13.63 10.92
C PHE A 150 20.53 -12.94 10.92
N SER A 151 20.54 -11.61 10.85
CA SER A 151 19.33 -10.82 10.68
C SER A 151 19.59 -9.60 9.80
N THR A 152 18.55 -9.09 9.16
CA THR A 152 18.65 -7.88 8.33
C THR A 152 17.82 -6.74 8.91
N SER A 153 18.21 -5.51 8.61
CA SER A 153 17.34 -4.34 8.82
C SER A 153 16.09 -4.46 7.94
N GLY A 154 15.03 -3.76 8.31
CA GLY A 154 13.88 -3.58 7.42
C GLY A 154 14.25 -2.75 6.19
N GLY A 155 13.49 -2.92 5.12
CA GLY A 155 13.65 -2.16 3.90
C GLY A 155 13.26 -0.68 4.06
N ALA A 156 13.81 0.18 3.23
CA ALA A 156 13.50 1.60 3.24
C ALA A 156 12.13 1.89 2.61
N GLY A 157 11.39 2.82 3.22
CA GLY A 157 10.20 3.44 2.62
C GLY A 157 10.57 4.64 1.76
N THR A 158 9.72 4.96 0.79
CA THR A 158 9.84 6.19 -0.02
C THR A 158 9.36 7.39 0.79
N ALA A 159 10.24 8.38 0.96
CA ALA A 159 9.91 9.60 1.70
C ALA A 159 8.63 10.28 1.16
N GLY A 160 7.73 10.67 2.05
CA GLY A 160 6.44 11.28 1.73
C GLY A 160 5.38 10.31 1.20
N GLN A 161 5.67 9.02 1.08
CA GLN A 161 4.70 8.00 0.64
C GLN A 161 4.52 6.86 1.63
N GLY A 162 5.55 6.54 2.44
CA GLY A 162 5.48 5.48 3.43
C GLY A 162 6.73 5.38 4.29
N ASN A 163 6.76 4.40 5.18
CA ASN A 163 7.80 4.26 6.20
C ASN A 163 8.59 2.96 6.03
N ASN A 164 9.72 2.89 6.72
CA ASN A 164 10.59 1.71 6.73
C ASN A 164 9.90 0.50 7.36
N GLY A 165 10.31 -0.69 6.95
CA GLY A 165 10.03 -1.93 7.67
C GLY A 165 10.86 -2.05 8.95
N GLY A 166 10.43 -2.92 9.86
CA GLY A 166 11.15 -3.29 11.07
C GLY A 166 12.27 -4.28 10.79
N ALA A 167 13.31 -4.28 11.62
CA ALA A 167 14.40 -5.25 11.51
C ALA A 167 13.98 -6.66 11.96
N GLY A 168 14.61 -7.70 11.41
CA GLY A 168 14.60 -9.05 11.96
C GLY A 168 15.47 -9.19 13.20
N ALA A 169 15.34 -10.30 13.91
CA ALA A 169 16.19 -10.67 15.04
C ALA A 169 16.54 -12.16 14.99
N ALA A 170 17.76 -12.51 15.40
CA ALA A 170 18.21 -13.89 15.45
C ALA A 170 19.20 -14.13 16.59
N THR A 171 19.26 -15.40 17.03
CA THR A 171 20.29 -15.95 17.90
C THR A 171 20.69 -17.34 17.35
N THR A 172 21.54 -18.06 18.02
CA THR A 172 21.94 -19.44 17.66
C THR A 172 20.82 -20.47 17.83
N SER A 173 19.66 -20.08 18.46
CA SER A 173 18.57 -21.02 18.75
C SER A 173 17.20 -20.52 18.36
N THR A 174 17.06 -19.23 18.05
CA THR A 174 15.76 -18.60 17.72
C THR A 174 15.94 -17.53 16.65
N ALA A 175 14.94 -17.37 15.80
CA ALA A 175 14.89 -16.26 14.86
C ALA A 175 13.47 -15.70 14.75
N SER A 176 13.38 -14.48 14.25
CA SER A 176 12.13 -13.79 14.00
C SER A 176 12.31 -12.68 12.97
N SER A 177 11.26 -12.38 12.23
CA SER A 177 11.25 -11.39 11.18
C SER A 177 10.50 -10.12 11.57
N GLY A 178 10.94 -8.98 11.04
CA GLY A 178 10.30 -7.68 11.23
C GLY A 178 8.97 -7.56 10.50
N GLY A 179 8.13 -6.63 10.93
CA GLY A 179 6.91 -6.23 10.21
C GLY A 179 7.22 -5.27 9.06
N GLY A 180 6.43 -5.30 8.01
CA GLY A 180 6.47 -4.33 6.92
C GLY A 180 6.06 -2.92 7.39
N GLY A 181 6.59 -1.88 6.76
CA GLY A 181 6.18 -0.49 7.00
C GLY A 181 4.78 -0.19 6.51
N GLY A 182 4.11 0.77 7.11
CA GLY A 182 2.84 1.34 6.66
C GLY A 182 2.98 2.81 6.25
N ALA A 183 1.94 3.38 5.65
CA ALA A 183 1.96 4.80 5.29
C ALA A 183 1.93 5.74 6.51
N GLY A 184 1.38 5.29 7.64
CA GLY A 184 1.29 6.08 8.87
C GLY A 184 2.41 5.80 9.89
N ALA A 185 3.03 4.61 9.87
CA ALA A 185 4.04 4.24 10.85
C ALA A 185 5.07 3.23 10.30
N VAL A 186 6.25 3.21 10.90
CA VAL A 186 7.28 2.21 10.64
C VAL A 186 6.79 0.82 11.09
N GLY A 187 7.27 -0.22 10.43
CA GLY A 187 7.09 -1.60 10.92
C GLY A 187 7.89 -1.83 12.20
N SER A 188 7.35 -2.61 13.12
CA SER A 188 8.04 -2.97 14.35
C SER A 188 9.19 -3.95 14.05
N SER A 189 10.32 -3.71 14.68
CA SER A 189 11.40 -4.69 14.70
C SER A 189 10.97 -5.93 15.47
N ALA A 190 11.46 -7.07 15.05
CA ALA A 190 11.31 -8.31 15.81
C ALA A 190 12.05 -8.23 17.13
N VAL A 191 11.50 -8.93 18.12
CA VAL A 191 12.21 -9.24 19.36
C VAL A 191 12.48 -10.74 19.35
N THR A 192 13.62 -11.19 19.87
CA THR A 192 14.05 -12.59 19.83
C THR A 192 12.89 -13.57 20.05
N GLY A 193 12.60 -14.38 19.08
CA GLY A 193 11.51 -15.35 19.08
C GLY A 193 10.13 -14.80 18.69
N ASN A 194 9.92 -13.48 18.70
CA ASN A 194 8.62 -12.86 18.40
C ASN A 194 8.70 -12.00 17.13
N GLY A 195 7.80 -12.20 16.21
CA GLY A 195 7.68 -11.40 14.99
C GLY A 195 7.38 -9.93 15.28
N GLY A 196 7.81 -9.03 14.40
CA GLY A 196 7.48 -7.61 14.44
C GLY A 196 6.11 -7.32 13.83
N ALA A 197 5.33 -6.44 14.46
CA ALA A 197 4.03 -6.01 13.92
C ALA A 197 4.19 -5.12 12.69
N GLY A 198 3.24 -5.22 11.76
CA GLY A 198 3.13 -4.31 10.62
C GLY A 198 2.86 -2.87 11.06
N GLY A 199 3.47 -1.93 10.37
CA GLY A 199 3.25 -0.49 10.60
C GLY A 199 1.82 -0.08 10.24
N ALA A 200 1.21 0.77 11.05
CA ALA A 200 -0.12 1.28 10.78
C ALA A 200 -0.18 2.08 9.47
N GLY A 201 -1.27 1.98 8.76
CA GLY A 201 -1.60 2.83 7.63
C GLY A 201 -1.98 4.25 8.06
N SER A 202 -2.23 5.10 7.08
CA SER A 202 -2.67 6.47 7.30
C SER A 202 -4.19 6.56 7.45
N SER A 203 -4.66 7.28 8.44
CA SER A 203 -6.07 7.68 8.66
C SER A 203 -6.36 9.12 8.22
N THR A 204 -5.38 9.84 7.69
CA THR A 204 -5.52 11.26 7.27
C THR A 204 -6.71 11.47 6.33
N TYR A 205 -7.02 10.48 5.48
CA TYR A 205 -8.11 10.51 4.52
C TYR A 205 -9.32 9.67 4.95
N SER A 206 -9.53 9.53 6.27
CA SER A 206 -10.64 8.76 6.84
C SER A 206 -12.01 9.29 6.38
N SER A 207 -12.19 10.62 6.30
CA SER A 207 -13.43 11.22 5.78
C SER A 207 -13.69 10.85 4.31
N TRP A 208 -12.65 10.72 3.48
CA TRP A 208 -12.82 10.26 2.10
C TRP A 208 -13.25 8.79 2.06
N GLY A 209 -12.63 7.96 2.92
CA GLY A 209 -13.00 6.55 3.09
C GLY A 209 -14.46 6.37 3.50
N SER A 210 -14.94 7.20 4.43
CA SER A 210 -16.34 7.20 4.87
C SER A 210 -17.32 7.49 3.72
N VAL A 211 -17.00 8.45 2.84
CA VAL A 211 -17.85 8.84 1.70
C VAL A 211 -17.77 7.84 0.56
N THR A 212 -16.58 7.30 0.28
CA THR A 212 -16.34 6.42 -0.87
C THR A 212 -16.55 4.94 -0.56
N GLY A 213 -16.66 4.55 0.72
CA GLY A 213 -16.72 3.16 1.17
C GLY A 213 -15.41 2.40 0.96
N THR A 214 -14.27 3.10 0.91
CA THR A 214 -12.94 2.49 0.68
C THR A 214 -12.03 2.59 1.89
N GLY A 215 -10.92 1.84 1.87
CA GLY A 215 -10.05 1.72 3.04
C GLY A 215 -10.56 0.69 4.05
N GLN A 216 -9.73 0.34 5.04
CA GLN A 216 -10.14 -0.52 6.15
C GLN A 216 -10.82 0.31 7.24
N ASN A 217 -12.10 0.02 7.50
CA ASN A 217 -12.83 0.64 8.60
C ASN A 217 -12.46 -0.06 9.93
N VAL A 218 -11.91 0.70 10.86
CA VAL A 218 -11.64 0.26 12.24
C VAL A 218 -12.38 1.21 13.18
N SER A 219 -13.50 0.76 13.70
CA SER A 219 -14.35 1.53 14.64
C SER A 219 -14.71 2.93 14.14
N GLY A 220 -15.08 3.06 12.85
CA GLY A 220 -15.46 4.32 12.22
C GLY A 220 -14.32 5.14 11.64
N THR A 221 -13.07 4.76 11.87
CA THR A 221 -11.88 5.38 11.26
C THR A 221 -11.40 4.53 10.10
N TYR A 222 -11.24 5.14 8.93
CA TYR A 222 -10.78 4.48 7.71
C TYR A 222 -9.27 4.65 7.54
N TYR A 223 -8.56 3.54 7.35
CA TYR A 223 -7.12 3.47 7.17
C TYR A 223 -6.76 2.93 5.80
N TYR A 224 -5.63 3.39 5.26
CA TYR A 224 -5.05 2.94 3.99
C TYR A 224 -3.58 2.60 4.18
N ALA A 225 -3.10 1.65 3.43
CA ALA A 225 -1.70 1.29 3.33
C ALA A 225 -1.07 0.89 4.67
N GLY A 226 -1.62 -0.14 5.34
CA GLY A 226 -1.00 -0.79 6.51
C GLY A 226 -0.04 -1.90 6.11
N GLY A 227 1.07 -2.08 6.83
CA GLY A 227 2.08 -3.11 6.60
C GLY A 227 1.69 -4.49 7.09
N GLY A 228 2.27 -5.56 6.56
CA GLY A 228 2.09 -6.95 6.98
C GLY A 228 2.91 -7.30 8.22
N GLY A 229 2.40 -8.23 9.05
CA GLY A 229 3.10 -8.75 10.22
C GLY A 229 4.21 -9.76 9.87
N GLY A 230 5.25 -9.80 10.69
CA GLY A 230 6.34 -10.78 10.66
C GLY A 230 6.03 -12.05 11.45
N THR A 231 6.88 -13.07 11.30
CA THR A 231 6.83 -14.35 12.02
C THR A 231 8.00 -14.50 13.00
N GLY A 232 7.89 -15.40 13.94
CA GLY A 232 8.95 -15.70 14.89
C GLY A 232 8.81 -17.10 15.48
N SER A 233 9.89 -17.67 15.98
CA SER A 233 9.94 -19.03 16.52
C SER A 233 8.97 -19.28 17.69
N SER A 234 8.59 -18.21 18.41
CA SER A 234 7.63 -18.27 19.52
C SER A 234 6.24 -17.73 19.11
N SER A 235 6.20 -16.58 18.41
CA SER A 235 4.92 -15.98 17.99
C SER A 235 5.06 -15.18 16.70
N ALA A 236 3.98 -15.14 15.92
CA ALA A 236 3.81 -14.23 14.80
C ALA A 236 3.10 -12.94 15.27
N ALA A 237 3.19 -11.88 14.51
CA ALA A 237 2.66 -10.57 14.84
C ALA A 237 1.52 -10.11 13.94
N ALA A 238 0.72 -9.17 14.44
CA ALA A 238 -0.39 -8.57 13.73
C ALA A 238 0.07 -7.71 12.54
N GLY A 239 -0.78 -7.58 11.53
CA GLY A 239 -0.65 -6.55 10.50
C GLY A 239 -1.10 -5.19 11.00
N GLY A 240 -0.67 -4.14 10.30
CA GLY A 240 -1.11 -2.77 10.57
C GLY A 240 -2.50 -2.49 10.04
N ASN A 241 -3.26 -1.63 10.73
CA ASN A 241 -4.52 -1.09 10.21
C ASN A 241 -4.29 -0.44 8.84
N GLY A 242 -5.23 -0.56 7.92
CA GLY A 242 -5.09 -0.11 6.54
C GLY A 242 -4.91 -1.27 5.56
N GLY A 243 -5.44 -2.43 5.92
CA GLY A 243 -5.49 -3.63 5.08
C GLY A 243 -4.30 -4.57 5.24
N GLY A 244 -3.34 -4.28 6.12
CA GLY A 244 -2.23 -5.17 6.43
C GLY A 244 -2.69 -6.44 7.14
N THR A 245 -2.05 -7.59 6.86
CA THR A 245 -2.44 -8.89 7.47
C THR A 245 -1.37 -9.44 8.40
N ALA A 246 -1.82 -10.25 9.37
CA ALA A 246 -0.93 -10.86 10.35
C ALA A 246 0.03 -11.89 9.71
N GLY A 247 1.24 -11.97 10.25
CA GLY A 247 2.11 -13.11 10.04
C GLY A 247 1.52 -14.36 10.72
N VAL A 248 1.93 -15.54 10.28
CA VAL A 248 1.51 -16.83 10.84
C VAL A 248 2.66 -17.84 10.79
N ASN A 249 2.74 -18.75 11.77
CA ASN A 249 3.85 -19.70 11.84
C ASN A 249 3.58 -21.02 11.09
N THR A 250 2.38 -21.57 11.15
CA THR A 250 2.09 -22.95 10.70
C THR A 250 0.93 -23.06 9.73
N SER A 251 0.29 -21.96 9.37
CA SER A 251 -0.82 -21.91 8.42
C SER A 251 -0.52 -20.95 7.27
N SER A 252 -1.39 -20.94 6.26
CA SER A 252 -1.33 -19.89 5.23
C SER A 252 -1.74 -18.55 5.81
N ALA A 253 -0.96 -17.51 5.52
CA ALA A 253 -1.32 -16.14 5.89
C ALA A 253 -2.45 -15.63 4.98
N SER A 254 -3.34 -14.84 5.55
CA SER A 254 -4.41 -14.19 4.78
C SER A 254 -3.82 -13.15 3.83
N SER A 255 -4.43 -12.98 2.66
CA SER A 255 -4.09 -11.88 1.77
C SER A 255 -4.56 -10.54 2.32
N ALA A 256 -3.82 -9.48 2.06
CA ALA A 256 -4.17 -8.12 2.44
C ALA A 256 -5.47 -7.67 1.75
N THR A 257 -6.17 -6.73 2.38
CA THR A 257 -7.45 -6.22 1.87
C THR A 257 -7.24 -5.52 0.53
N ALA A 258 -8.01 -5.90 -0.48
CA ALA A 258 -7.97 -5.24 -1.79
C ALA A 258 -8.38 -3.76 -1.70
N ASN A 259 -7.87 -2.93 -2.59
CA ASN A 259 -8.17 -1.48 -2.68
C ASN A 259 -7.81 -0.71 -1.40
N THR A 260 -6.75 -1.16 -0.70
CA THR A 260 -6.20 -0.46 0.46
C THR A 260 -4.70 -0.20 0.33
N GLY A 261 -4.01 -0.92 -0.56
CA GLY A 261 -2.55 -0.92 -0.64
C GLY A 261 -1.88 -1.65 0.53
N GLY A 262 -2.61 -2.49 1.28
CA GLY A 262 -2.07 -3.20 2.45
C GLY A 262 -0.97 -4.21 2.11
N GLY A 263 0.00 -4.41 3.00
CA GLY A 263 1.05 -5.44 2.92
C GLY A 263 0.58 -6.80 3.42
N GLY A 264 1.02 -7.89 2.78
CA GLY A 264 0.71 -9.27 3.19
C GLY A 264 1.56 -9.74 4.37
N GLY A 265 0.97 -10.54 5.27
CA GLY A 265 1.69 -11.19 6.37
C GLY A 265 2.63 -12.28 5.90
N SER A 266 3.74 -12.47 6.59
CA SER A 266 4.67 -13.58 6.31
C SER A 266 4.15 -14.91 6.85
N THR A 267 4.71 -16.01 6.38
CA THR A 267 4.52 -17.34 6.98
C THR A 267 5.86 -18.03 7.17
N PHE A 268 5.95 -18.93 8.17
CA PHE A 268 7.17 -19.72 8.39
C PHE A 268 7.03 -21.09 7.73
N SER A 269 6.18 -21.98 8.21
CA SER A 269 6.01 -23.33 7.65
C SER A 269 4.62 -23.58 7.10
N GLY A 270 3.88 -22.51 6.77
CA GLY A 270 2.57 -22.61 6.16
C GLY A 270 2.63 -22.89 4.65
N SER A 271 1.47 -23.09 4.03
CA SER A 271 1.41 -23.36 2.58
C SER A 271 1.68 -22.12 1.74
N SER A 272 1.36 -20.90 2.22
CA SER A 272 1.58 -19.64 1.50
C SER A 272 1.67 -18.43 2.42
N SER A 273 2.46 -17.44 2.04
CA SER A 273 2.40 -16.11 2.64
C SER A 273 1.15 -15.35 2.19
N GLY A 274 0.82 -14.25 2.84
CA GLY A 274 -0.25 -13.35 2.42
C GLY A 274 0.16 -12.55 1.18
N ALA A 275 -0.71 -12.48 0.17
CA ALA A 275 -0.55 -11.55 -0.94
C ALA A 275 -0.71 -10.10 -0.46
N GLY A 276 -0.11 -9.14 -1.14
CA GLY A 276 -0.39 -7.72 -0.96
C GLY A 276 -1.77 -7.33 -1.48
N GLY A 277 -2.36 -6.27 -0.93
CA GLY A 277 -3.61 -5.69 -1.41
C GLY A 277 -3.39 -4.77 -2.62
N SER A 278 -4.33 -4.73 -3.55
CA SER A 278 -4.31 -3.76 -4.65
C SER A 278 -4.40 -2.32 -4.14
N GLY A 279 -3.88 -1.39 -4.91
CA GLY A 279 -4.03 0.04 -4.69
C GLY A 279 -5.40 0.57 -5.09
N LEU A 280 -5.55 1.89 -5.06
CA LEU A 280 -6.69 2.63 -5.57
C LEU A 280 -6.31 4.09 -5.84
N VAL A 281 -7.17 4.81 -6.60
CA VAL A 281 -7.05 6.26 -6.78
C VAL A 281 -8.38 6.91 -6.42
N ILE A 282 -8.36 7.97 -5.62
CA ILE A 282 -9.54 8.80 -5.33
C ILE A 282 -9.22 10.24 -5.72
N VAL A 283 -10.08 10.82 -6.55
CA VAL A 283 -10.00 12.23 -6.95
C VAL A 283 -11.19 12.97 -6.34
N ARG A 284 -10.92 14.09 -5.65
CA ARG A 284 -11.94 14.93 -5.01
C ARG A 284 -11.92 16.33 -5.60
N TYR A 285 -13.09 16.87 -5.90
CA TYR A 285 -13.26 18.25 -6.39
C TYR A 285 -14.55 18.87 -5.87
N THR A 286 -14.60 20.21 -5.77
CA THR A 286 -15.77 20.90 -5.24
C THR A 286 -16.94 20.87 -6.23
N LYS A 287 -18.16 20.74 -5.68
CA LYS A 287 -19.41 20.76 -6.47
C LYS A 287 -19.58 22.08 -7.24
N VAL A 288 -19.24 23.20 -6.61
CA VAL A 288 -19.37 24.54 -7.21
C VAL A 288 -18.63 24.73 -8.53
N GLN A 289 -17.59 23.91 -8.79
CA GLN A 289 -16.87 23.97 -10.07
C GLN A 289 -17.69 23.39 -11.23
N VAL A 290 -18.52 22.40 -10.97
CA VAL A 290 -19.20 21.58 -11.99
C VAL A 290 -20.72 21.76 -12.01
N ASP A 291 -21.34 22.11 -10.87
CA ASP A 291 -22.77 22.45 -10.76
C ASP A 291 -23.00 23.97 -11.07
#